data_7cb44f5c70d4b1b0054ed8d09ab4b876
#
_entry.id   7cb44f5c70d4b1b0054ed8d09ab4b876
#
_cell.length_a   1.000
_cell.length_b   1.000
_cell.length_c   1.000
_cell.angle_alpha   90.00
_cell.angle_beta   90.00
_cell.angle_gamma   90.00
#
_symmetry.space_group_name_H-M   'P 1'
#
loop_
_entity.id
_entity.type
_entity.pdbx_description
1 polymer ?
#
loop_
_entity_poly.entity_id
_entity_poly.type
_entity_poly.pdbx_seq_one_letter_code
_entity_poly.pdbx_strand_id
1 'polypeptide(L)'
;MTSIGDMPATLAVQGFSVRRVEIEHPAFQEALRRVERLHVRSQSTGQAGGLLITGLTGSGKTTVRRVYERRFPKFDDGDVSRTRVLYVDTPASPTVKNLAESILIALGDPVSHKGTAAQKTQRIYHLLRLCGVELLIVDEFQHFFDHGKRTE
;
A
#
# COMPACT_ATOMS: atom_id res chain seq x y z
N MET A 1 -31.58 -19.25 -58.40
CA MET A 1 -30.69 -18.13 -58.00
C MET A 1 -30.80 -18.04 -56.50
N THR A 2 -29.90 -18.72 -55.79
CA THR A 2 -29.95 -18.89 -54.32
C THR A 2 -28.91 -17.96 -53.71
N SER A 3 -29.38 -17.05 -52.93
CA SER A 3 -28.58 -16.05 -52.20
C SER A 3 -27.81 -16.77 -51.09
N ILE A 4 -26.49 -16.54 -51.02
CA ILE A 4 -25.60 -17.05 -49.98
C ILE A 4 -25.72 -16.13 -48.81
N GLY A 5 -26.16 -16.74 -47.69
CA GLY A 5 -26.41 -16.08 -46.44
C GLY A 5 -25.15 -15.50 -45.78
N ASP A 6 -25.38 -14.44 -45.07
CA ASP A 6 -24.52 -13.74 -44.12
C ASP A 6 -23.92 -14.72 -43.09
N MET A 7 -22.62 -14.74 -42.99
CA MET A 7 -21.90 -15.32 -41.87
C MET A 7 -21.85 -14.28 -40.70
N PRO A 8 -22.24 -14.66 -39.48
CA PRO A 8 -22.15 -13.75 -38.37
C PRO A 8 -20.71 -13.49 -37.97
N ALA A 9 -20.46 -12.23 -37.66
CA ALA A 9 -19.20 -11.65 -37.23
C ALA A 9 -18.53 -12.43 -36.08
N THR A 10 -17.24 -12.59 -36.23
CA THR A 10 -16.23 -13.02 -35.28
C THR A 10 -16.53 -12.61 -33.84
N LEU A 11 -16.76 -13.58 -32.95
CA LEU A 11 -16.70 -13.43 -31.52
C LEU A 11 -15.31 -12.91 -31.12
N ALA A 12 -15.22 -11.65 -30.79
CA ALA A 12 -14.02 -11.07 -30.17
C ALA A 12 -13.79 -11.80 -28.84
N VAL A 13 -12.79 -12.66 -28.78
CA VAL A 13 -12.30 -13.25 -27.53
C VAL A 13 -11.78 -12.10 -26.69
N GLN A 14 -12.60 -11.64 -25.73
CA GLN A 14 -12.12 -10.71 -24.70
C GLN A 14 -11.00 -11.42 -23.96
N GLY A 15 -9.77 -10.92 -24.13
CA GLY A 15 -8.59 -11.47 -23.47
C GLY A 15 -8.78 -11.49 -21.96
N PHE A 16 -8.97 -12.68 -21.41
CA PHE A 16 -9.01 -12.90 -19.97
C PHE A 16 -7.62 -12.63 -19.42
N SER A 17 -7.44 -11.46 -18.80
CA SER A 17 -6.19 -11.14 -18.09
C SER A 17 -6.16 -11.91 -16.77
N VAL A 18 -5.38 -12.99 -16.72
CA VAL A 18 -5.15 -13.83 -15.53
C VAL A 18 -4.66 -12.99 -14.33
N ARG A 19 -4.13 -11.81 -14.55
CA ARG A 19 -3.70 -10.86 -13.49
C ARG A 19 -4.85 -10.26 -12.68
N ARG A 20 -6.11 -10.47 -13.04
CA ARG A 20 -7.30 -9.98 -12.32
C ARG A 20 -8.00 -11.04 -11.48
N VAL A 21 -7.58 -12.29 -11.51
CA VAL A 21 -8.16 -13.35 -10.68
C VAL A 21 -7.49 -13.28 -9.31
N GLU A 22 -8.11 -12.61 -8.36
CA GLU A 22 -7.73 -12.66 -6.94
C GLU A 22 -8.27 -13.99 -6.39
N ILE A 23 -7.38 -14.99 -6.26
CA ILE A 23 -7.75 -16.27 -5.62
C ILE A 23 -7.87 -16.00 -4.13
N GLU A 24 -9.10 -16.08 -3.60
CA GLU A 24 -9.38 -15.91 -2.18
C GLU A 24 -8.94 -17.15 -1.39
N HIS A 25 -7.66 -17.21 -1.05
CA HIS A 25 -7.14 -18.23 -0.16
C HIS A 25 -7.45 -17.90 1.31
N PRO A 26 -7.76 -18.89 2.19
CA PRO A 26 -8.08 -18.64 3.60
C PRO A 26 -7.06 -17.77 4.35
N ALA A 27 -5.76 -17.95 4.09
CA ALA A 27 -4.71 -17.13 4.67
C ALA A 27 -4.77 -15.66 4.20
N PHE A 28 -5.16 -15.41 2.95
CA PHE A 28 -5.37 -14.07 2.41
C PHE A 28 -6.54 -13.36 3.11
N GLN A 29 -7.67 -14.05 3.27
CA GLN A 29 -8.84 -13.54 3.97
C GLN A 29 -8.52 -13.24 5.45
N GLU A 30 -7.76 -14.11 6.11
CA GLU A 30 -7.35 -13.89 7.49
C GLU A 30 -6.41 -12.68 7.61
N ALA A 31 -5.47 -12.50 6.68
CA ALA A 31 -4.59 -11.33 6.66
C ALA A 31 -5.41 -10.03 6.51
N LEU A 32 -6.37 -9.99 5.58
CA LEU A 32 -7.26 -8.84 5.41
C LEU A 32 -8.05 -8.55 6.69
N ARG A 33 -8.64 -9.58 7.33
CA ARG A 33 -9.38 -9.40 8.59
C ARG A 33 -8.51 -8.86 9.72
N ARG A 34 -7.24 -9.26 9.79
CA ARG A 34 -6.29 -8.74 10.80
C ARG A 34 -5.96 -7.28 10.57
N VAL A 35 -5.72 -6.88 9.33
CA VAL A 35 -5.49 -5.46 8.96
C VAL A 35 -6.71 -4.62 9.32
N GLU A 36 -7.91 -5.08 8.95
CA GLU A 36 -9.17 -4.39 9.25
C GLU A 36 -9.40 -4.24 10.76
N ARG A 37 -9.22 -5.31 11.53
CA ARG A 37 -9.35 -5.25 13.01
C ARG A 37 -8.36 -4.27 13.63
N LEU A 38 -7.09 -4.24 13.16
CA LEU A 38 -6.12 -3.27 13.64
C LEU A 38 -6.57 -1.84 13.33
N HIS A 39 -7.00 -1.58 12.10
CA HIS A 39 -7.43 -0.27 11.65
C HIS A 39 -8.64 0.24 12.45
N VAL A 40 -9.70 -0.55 12.56
CA VAL A 40 -10.90 -0.21 13.33
C VAL A 40 -10.60 -0.03 14.82
N ARG A 41 -9.78 -0.92 15.39
CA ARG A 41 -9.40 -0.81 16.81
C ARG A 41 -8.65 0.47 17.11
N SER A 42 -7.66 0.85 16.27
CA SER A 42 -6.91 2.09 16.50
C SER A 42 -7.78 3.33 16.39
N GLN A 43 -8.77 3.34 15.51
CA GLN A 43 -9.75 4.43 15.44
C GLN A 43 -10.63 4.51 16.69
N SER A 44 -11.14 3.38 17.18
CA SER A 44 -12.05 3.35 18.31
C SER A 44 -11.39 3.63 19.64
N THR A 45 -10.13 3.24 19.82
CA THR A 45 -9.40 3.39 21.09
C THR A 45 -8.46 4.61 21.13
N GLY A 46 -8.14 5.21 19.98
CA GLY A 46 -7.11 6.23 19.82
C GLY A 46 -5.68 5.71 20.08
N GLN A 47 -5.53 4.38 20.23
CA GLN A 47 -4.22 3.77 20.49
C GLN A 47 -3.63 3.21 19.20
N ALA A 48 -2.40 3.61 18.89
CA ALA A 48 -1.66 3.04 17.78
C ALA A 48 -1.35 1.57 18.05
N GLY A 49 -1.53 0.73 17.02
CA GLY A 49 -1.17 -0.68 17.05
C GLY A 49 -0.25 -1.01 15.87
N GLY A 50 0.33 -2.19 15.87
CA GLY A 50 1.17 -2.70 14.78
C GLY A 50 0.81 -4.14 14.40
N LEU A 51 0.94 -4.46 13.11
CA LEU A 51 0.77 -5.81 12.56
C LEU A 51 1.91 -6.10 11.59
N LEU A 52 2.61 -7.20 11.81
CA LEU A 52 3.61 -7.70 10.87
C LEU A 52 3.01 -8.88 10.09
N ILE A 53 3.03 -8.78 8.76
CA ILE A 53 2.61 -9.86 7.86
C ILE A 53 3.85 -10.43 7.20
N THR A 54 4.13 -11.70 7.47
CA THR A 54 5.27 -12.43 6.91
C THR A 54 4.80 -13.55 6.00
N GLY A 55 5.65 -13.99 5.09
CA GLY A 55 5.37 -15.10 4.19
C GLY A 55 6.34 -15.15 3.02
N LEU A 56 6.38 -16.27 2.32
CA LEU A 56 7.24 -16.48 1.16
C LEU A 56 6.95 -15.45 0.04
N THR A 57 7.93 -15.25 -0.83
CA THR A 57 7.73 -14.45 -2.05
C THR A 57 6.59 -15.06 -2.88
N GLY A 58 5.69 -14.22 -3.39
CA GLY A 58 4.52 -14.68 -4.13
C GLY A 58 3.33 -15.14 -3.27
N SER A 59 3.42 -15.14 -1.92
CA SER A 59 2.33 -15.55 -1.02
C SER A 59 1.12 -14.59 -0.97
N GLY A 60 1.12 -13.52 -1.76
CA GLY A 60 -0.02 -12.59 -1.83
C GLY A 60 0.04 -11.41 -0.86
N LYS A 61 1.15 -11.17 -0.14
CA LYS A 61 1.30 -10.01 0.77
C LYS A 61 0.96 -8.68 0.09
N THR A 62 1.56 -8.44 -1.07
CA THR A 62 1.31 -7.23 -1.86
C THR A 62 -0.14 -7.16 -2.37
N THR A 63 -0.80 -8.32 -2.59
CA THR A 63 -2.22 -8.36 -2.97
C THR A 63 -3.10 -7.95 -1.80
N VAL A 64 -2.83 -8.41 -0.57
CA VAL A 64 -3.52 -7.97 0.65
C VAL A 64 -3.48 -6.45 0.76
N ARG A 65 -2.30 -5.86 0.61
CA ARG A 65 -2.12 -4.41 0.62
C ARG A 65 -2.99 -3.72 -0.44
N ARG A 66 -2.87 -4.13 -1.71
CA ARG A 66 -3.61 -3.50 -2.83
C ARG A 66 -5.12 -3.57 -2.65
N VAL A 67 -5.62 -4.72 -2.21
CA VAL A 67 -7.06 -4.90 -1.95
C VAL A 67 -7.52 -4.01 -0.83
N TYR A 68 -6.74 -3.90 0.25
CA TYR A 68 -7.10 -3.05 1.38
C TYR A 68 -7.06 -1.57 1.03
N GLU A 69 -6.00 -1.11 0.34
CA GLU A 69 -5.83 0.28 -0.11
C GLU A 69 -6.99 0.74 -1.01
N ARG A 70 -7.46 -0.10 -1.93
CA ARG A 70 -8.58 0.21 -2.82
C ARG A 70 -9.90 0.51 -2.10
N ARG A 71 -10.07 0.05 -0.86
CA ARG A 71 -11.26 0.36 -0.03
C ARG A 71 -11.27 1.80 0.45
N PHE A 72 -10.12 2.48 0.41
CA PHE A 72 -9.92 3.83 0.91
C PHE A 72 -9.27 4.72 -0.16
N PRO A 73 -9.99 5.07 -1.23
CA PRO A 73 -9.44 5.91 -2.29
C PRO A 73 -9.04 7.28 -1.72
N LYS A 74 -7.97 7.84 -2.29
CA LYS A 74 -7.58 9.22 -2.00
C LYS A 74 -8.66 10.16 -2.53
N PHE A 75 -8.87 11.26 -1.82
CA PHE A 75 -9.78 12.33 -2.26
C PHE A 75 -9.19 13.68 -1.91
N ASP A 76 -9.48 14.67 -2.74
CA ASP A 76 -9.07 16.05 -2.54
C ASP A 76 -10.15 16.78 -1.75
N ASP A 77 -9.74 17.45 -0.67
CA ASP A 77 -10.58 18.26 0.19
C ASP A 77 -10.08 19.72 0.12
N GLY A 78 -10.33 20.36 -1.02
CA GLY A 78 -9.83 21.71 -1.30
C GLY A 78 -8.31 21.73 -1.46
N ASP A 79 -7.61 22.28 -0.45
CA ASP A 79 -6.16 22.50 -0.51
C ASP A 79 -5.32 21.28 -0.11
N VAL A 80 -5.96 20.19 0.37
CA VAL A 80 -5.26 19.03 0.90
C VAL A 80 -5.76 17.73 0.29
N SER A 81 -4.83 16.93 -0.23
CA SER A 81 -5.13 15.57 -0.64
C SER A 81 -5.19 14.65 0.58
N ARG A 82 -6.37 14.10 0.83
CA ARG A 82 -6.62 13.22 1.99
C ARG A 82 -6.44 11.76 1.62
N THR A 83 -5.82 11.00 2.53
CA THR A 83 -5.65 9.56 2.37
C THR A 83 -5.72 8.86 3.73
N ARG A 84 -6.73 8.00 3.90
CA ARG A 84 -6.88 7.25 5.16
C ARG A 84 -5.89 6.10 5.28
N VAL A 85 -5.48 5.51 4.17
CA VAL A 85 -4.49 4.43 4.11
C VAL A 85 -3.32 4.89 3.26
N LEU A 86 -2.16 5.10 3.89
CA LEU A 86 -0.92 5.49 3.24
C LEU A 86 -0.05 4.27 3.01
N TYR A 87 0.44 4.11 1.80
CA TYR A 87 1.38 3.07 1.42
C TYR A 87 2.77 3.63 1.11
N VAL A 88 3.79 2.92 1.57
CA VAL A 88 5.20 3.26 1.35
C VAL A 88 6.02 1.99 1.12
N ASP A 89 6.87 1.99 0.11
CA ASP A 89 7.90 0.97 -0.07
C ASP A 89 9.14 1.31 0.77
N THR A 90 9.71 0.30 1.43
CA THR A 90 11.02 0.44 2.07
C THR A 90 12.09 0.63 1.00
N PRO A 91 12.92 1.67 1.08
CA PRO A 91 13.98 1.91 0.09
C PRO A 91 15.02 0.78 0.10
N ALA A 92 15.70 0.57 -1.05
CA ALA A 92 16.72 -0.47 -1.20
C ALA A 92 17.92 -0.29 -0.25
N SER A 93 18.23 0.95 0.15
CA SER A 93 19.22 1.25 1.20
C SER A 93 18.49 1.80 2.43
N PRO A 94 17.92 0.91 3.28
CA PRO A 94 17.02 1.32 4.33
C PRO A 94 17.79 1.95 5.50
N THR A 95 17.55 3.22 5.71
CA THR A 95 17.91 3.95 6.93
C THR A 95 16.66 4.63 7.47
N VAL A 96 16.65 4.97 8.74
CA VAL A 96 15.53 5.73 9.34
C VAL A 96 15.28 7.03 8.56
N LYS A 97 16.35 7.69 8.10
CA LYS A 97 16.25 8.92 7.32
C LYS A 97 15.62 8.67 5.93
N ASN A 98 16.04 7.61 5.25
CA ASN A 98 15.52 7.29 3.91
C ASN A 98 14.06 6.80 3.96
N LEU A 99 13.68 6.03 4.98
CA LEU A 99 12.28 5.66 5.19
C LEU A 99 11.43 6.90 5.49
N ALA A 100 11.91 7.80 6.35
CA ALA A 100 11.22 9.05 6.63
C ALA A 100 11.02 9.89 5.36
N GLU A 101 12.02 9.91 4.47
CA GLU A 101 11.92 10.58 3.17
C GLU A 101 10.87 9.94 2.26
N SER A 102 10.84 8.59 2.17
CA SER A 102 9.81 7.87 1.41
C SER A 102 8.40 8.17 1.93
N ILE A 103 8.21 8.24 3.25
CA ILE A 103 6.93 8.61 3.86
C ILE A 103 6.54 10.04 3.47
N LEU A 104 7.47 11.00 3.56
CA LEU A 104 7.23 12.39 3.18
C LEU A 104 6.88 12.56 1.70
N ILE A 105 7.56 11.82 0.81
CA ILE A 105 7.22 11.77 -0.63
C ILE A 105 5.80 11.27 -0.83
N ALA A 106 5.43 10.18 -0.16
CA ALA A 106 4.09 9.59 -0.26
C ALA A 106 2.98 10.52 0.28
N LEU A 107 3.33 11.41 1.24
CA LEU A 107 2.46 12.46 1.78
C LEU A 107 2.44 13.74 0.93
N GLY A 108 3.25 13.81 -0.15
CA GLY A 108 3.30 14.96 -1.03
C GLY A 108 4.16 16.13 -0.51
N ASP A 109 5.11 15.90 0.41
CA ASP A 109 6.02 16.94 0.91
C ASP A 109 7.01 17.36 -0.20
N PRO A 110 6.95 18.61 -0.72
CA PRO A 110 7.83 19.07 -1.79
C PRO A 110 9.30 19.20 -1.35
N VAL A 111 9.57 19.19 -0.06
CA VAL A 111 10.91 19.29 0.53
C VAL A 111 11.31 18.02 1.28
N SER A 112 10.76 16.88 0.90
CA SER A 112 10.98 15.55 1.52
C SER A 112 12.44 15.21 1.75
N HIS A 113 13.33 15.58 0.80
CA HIS A 113 14.77 15.32 0.87
C HIS A 113 15.52 16.20 1.89
N LYS A 114 14.96 17.36 2.33
CA LYS A 114 15.61 18.32 3.22
C LYS A 114 15.42 17.99 4.69
N GLY A 115 16.43 18.31 5.49
CA GLY A 115 16.40 18.26 6.95
C GLY A 115 17.00 17.00 7.56
N THR A 116 17.17 17.06 8.89
CA THR A 116 17.63 15.96 9.72
C THR A 116 16.52 14.90 9.90
N ALA A 117 16.87 13.71 10.40
CA ALA A 117 15.88 12.67 10.70
C ALA A 117 14.79 13.18 11.67
N ALA A 118 15.18 13.95 12.71
CA ALA A 118 14.24 14.51 13.67
C ALA A 118 13.26 15.50 13.01
N GLN A 119 13.77 16.41 12.14
CA GLN A 119 12.92 17.34 11.41
C GLN A 119 11.97 16.63 10.44
N LYS A 120 12.44 15.59 9.76
CA LYS A 120 11.59 14.75 8.90
C LYS A 120 10.49 14.07 9.71
N THR A 121 10.83 13.51 10.88
CA THR A 121 9.85 12.88 11.77
C THR A 121 8.76 13.85 12.22
N GLN A 122 9.12 15.07 12.61
CA GLN A 122 8.13 16.10 13.00
C GLN A 122 7.18 16.43 11.84
N ARG A 123 7.71 16.60 10.62
CA ARG A 123 6.88 16.86 9.44
C ARG A 123 5.97 15.67 9.10
N ILE A 124 6.46 14.44 9.26
CA ILE A 124 5.63 13.24 9.10
C ILE A 124 4.42 13.29 10.03
N TYR A 125 4.62 13.54 11.34
CA TYR A 125 3.51 13.63 12.30
C TYR A 125 2.50 14.71 11.92
N HIS A 126 2.98 15.87 11.48
CA HIS A 126 2.11 16.95 11.03
C HIS A 126 1.30 16.54 9.78
N LEU A 127 1.97 16.02 8.75
CA LEU A 127 1.34 15.66 7.48
C LEU A 127 0.42 14.44 7.60
N LEU A 128 0.74 13.44 8.42
CA LEU A 128 -0.16 12.31 8.69
C LEU A 128 -1.50 12.80 9.25
N ARG A 129 -1.47 13.78 10.17
CA ARG A 129 -2.69 14.39 10.72
C ARG A 129 -3.42 15.24 9.68
N LEU A 130 -2.68 16.07 8.95
CA LEU A 130 -3.24 16.96 7.93
C LEU A 130 -3.93 16.16 6.81
N CYS A 131 -3.29 15.09 6.33
CA CYS A 131 -3.84 14.21 5.28
C CYS A 131 -4.89 13.22 5.82
N GLY A 132 -5.12 13.15 7.13
CA GLY A 132 -6.08 12.24 7.75
C GLY A 132 -5.68 10.76 7.65
N VAL A 133 -4.38 10.46 7.76
CA VAL A 133 -3.87 9.08 7.66
C VAL A 133 -4.20 8.32 8.95
N GLU A 134 -4.88 7.19 8.80
CA GLU A 134 -5.32 6.29 9.87
C GLU A 134 -4.49 5.00 9.91
N LEU A 135 -3.97 4.57 8.76
CA LEU A 135 -3.16 3.37 8.61
C LEU A 135 -1.96 3.65 7.69
N LEU A 136 -0.75 3.38 8.19
CA LEU A 136 0.47 3.36 7.38
C LEU A 136 0.84 1.90 7.09
N ILE A 137 0.97 1.55 5.81
CA ILE A 137 1.45 0.25 5.35
C ILE A 137 2.85 0.43 4.78
N VAL A 138 3.82 -0.29 5.34
CA VAL A 138 5.21 -0.32 4.86
C VAL A 138 5.48 -1.68 4.26
N ASP A 139 5.77 -1.74 2.96
CA ASP A 139 6.12 -2.98 2.25
C ASP A 139 7.65 -3.16 2.18
N GLU A 140 8.10 -4.36 1.82
CA GLU A 140 9.51 -4.74 1.71
C GLU A 140 10.35 -4.42 2.97
N PHE A 141 9.70 -4.45 4.17
CA PHE A 141 10.33 -4.09 5.44
C PHE A 141 11.54 -4.95 5.80
N GLN A 142 11.66 -6.15 5.21
CA GLN A 142 12.81 -7.04 5.39
C GLN A 142 14.14 -6.41 4.93
N HIS A 143 14.13 -5.42 4.06
CA HIS A 143 15.37 -4.74 3.65
C HIS A 143 16.15 -4.15 4.84
N PHE A 144 15.47 -3.77 5.94
CA PHE A 144 16.14 -3.34 7.16
C PHE A 144 16.98 -4.44 7.82
N PHE A 145 16.60 -5.70 7.66
CA PHE A 145 17.30 -6.85 8.26
C PHE A 145 18.41 -7.38 7.34
N ASP A 146 18.27 -7.25 6.03
CA ASP A 146 19.23 -7.76 5.06
C ASP A 146 20.52 -6.95 5.04
N HIS A 147 20.47 -5.66 5.35
CA HIS A 147 21.65 -4.81 5.44
C HIS A 147 22.55 -5.09 6.64
N GLY A 148 22.03 -5.67 7.73
CA GLY A 148 22.81 -6.06 8.90
C GLY A 148 23.71 -7.28 8.69
N LYS A 149 23.51 -8.06 7.64
CA LYS A 149 24.26 -9.30 7.34
C LYS A 149 25.44 -9.10 6.37
N ARG A 150 25.68 -7.90 5.86
CA ARG A 150 26.77 -7.62 4.89
C ARG A 150 28.06 -7.11 5.50
N THR A 151 28.22 -7.17 6.82
CA THR A 151 29.41 -6.68 7.54
C THR A 151 30.12 -7.80 8.31
N GLU A 152 30.18 -9.02 7.73
CA GLU A 152 31.12 -10.07 8.17
C GLU A 152 31.86 -10.64 6.96
#